data_a4415de79de70f6457ad20aa4c99fc2b
#
_entry.id   a4415de79de70f6457ad20aa4c99fc2b
#
_cell.length_a   1.000
_cell.length_b   1.000
_cell.length_c   1.000
_cell.angle_alpha   90.00
_cell.angle_beta   90.00
_cell.angle_gamma   90.00
#
_symmetry.space_group_name_H-M   'P 1'
#
loop_
_entity.id
_entity.type
_entity.pdbx_description
1 polymer ?
#
loop_
_entity_poly.entity_id
_entity_poly.type
_entity_poly.pdbx_seq_one_letter_code
_entity_poly.pdbx_strand_id
1 'polypeptide(L)'
;MKKHNFNAGPSILPREVIENAANAVLDFGGSGLSILEISHRAKDFQPVVDEAVALFKELLNIPEGYSVLFLGGGASLQFCMIPYNFLEKKAAYLNTGVWSKKAIKEAKGFGEVVEVASSAEATFTYIPKDYTVPADVDYFHVTTNNTIYGTCLLYTSPSPRDRTRSRMPSSA
;
A
#
# COMPACT_ATOMS: atom_id res chain seq x y z
N MET A 1 -7.09 -23.96 -21.08
CA MET A 1 -6.29 -24.23 -19.85
C MET A 1 -6.20 -22.95 -19.03
N LYS A 2 -6.58 -22.95 -17.74
CA LYS A 2 -6.50 -21.78 -16.87
C LYS A 2 -5.03 -21.54 -16.53
N LYS A 3 -4.51 -20.33 -16.77
CA LYS A 3 -3.15 -19.94 -16.36
C LYS A 3 -3.14 -19.57 -14.89
N HIS A 4 -2.06 -19.91 -14.19
CA HIS A 4 -1.82 -19.43 -12.83
C HIS A 4 -1.10 -18.09 -12.88
N ASN A 5 -1.61 -17.11 -12.13
CA ASN A 5 -1.03 -15.79 -12.00
C ASN A 5 -0.48 -15.60 -10.58
N PHE A 6 0.82 -15.40 -10.47
CA PHE A 6 1.54 -15.16 -9.21
C PHE A 6 2.07 -13.72 -9.11
N ASN A 7 1.60 -12.80 -9.96
CA ASN A 7 2.03 -11.42 -9.89
C ASN A 7 1.54 -10.74 -8.61
N ALA A 8 2.38 -9.88 -8.07
CA ALA A 8 2.04 -9.05 -6.91
C ALA A 8 1.00 -7.95 -7.25
N GLY A 9 0.99 -7.54 -8.53
CA GLY A 9 0.03 -6.59 -9.10
C GLY A 9 0.32 -6.34 -10.59
N PRO A 10 -0.68 -6.44 -11.47
CA PRO A 10 -2.05 -6.94 -11.26
C PRO A 10 -2.09 -8.39 -10.80
N SER A 11 -2.80 -8.66 -9.71
CA SER A 11 -2.88 -9.99 -9.12
C SER A 11 -4.15 -10.74 -9.55
N ILE A 12 -4.25 -11.99 -9.14
CA ILE A 12 -5.43 -12.79 -9.38
C ILE A 12 -6.62 -12.26 -8.55
N LEU A 13 -7.79 -12.23 -9.16
CA LEU A 13 -9.06 -11.98 -8.49
C LEU A 13 -9.92 -13.24 -8.49
N PRO A 14 -10.79 -13.44 -7.50
CA PRO A 14 -11.82 -14.48 -7.54
C PRO A 14 -12.68 -14.34 -8.79
N ARG A 15 -13.09 -15.48 -9.35
CA ARG A 15 -13.88 -15.48 -10.58
C ARG A 15 -15.21 -14.75 -10.43
N GLU A 16 -15.85 -14.91 -9.29
CA GLU A 16 -17.11 -14.24 -8.95
C GLU A 16 -16.97 -12.70 -9.01
N VAL A 17 -15.86 -12.15 -8.50
CA VAL A 17 -15.59 -10.70 -8.55
C VAL A 17 -15.48 -10.23 -10.00
N ILE A 18 -14.84 -11.02 -10.88
CA ILE A 18 -14.70 -10.68 -12.31
C ILE A 18 -16.05 -10.72 -13.00
N GLU A 19 -16.88 -11.75 -12.72
CA GLU A 19 -18.22 -11.91 -13.28
C GLU A 19 -19.14 -10.76 -12.82
N ASN A 20 -19.13 -10.41 -11.55
CA ASN A 20 -19.89 -9.29 -11.01
C ASN A 20 -19.47 -7.95 -11.63
N ALA A 21 -18.17 -7.74 -11.80
CA ALA A 21 -17.66 -6.54 -12.47
C ALA A 21 -18.10 -6.48 -13.94
N ALA A 22 -18.07 -7.60 -14.66
CA ALA A 22 -18.52 -7.67 -16.05
C ALA A 22 -20.03 -7.37 -16.17
N ASN A 23 -20.84 -7.92 -15.27
CA ASN A 23 -22.28 -7.63 -15.23
C ASN A 23 -22.56 -6.16 -14.92
N ALA A 24 -21.81 -5.55 -13.98
CA ALA A 24 -21.96 -4.13 -13.67
C ALA A 24 -21.57 -3.20 -14.84
N VAL A 25 -20.65 -3.65 -15.73
CA VAL A 25 -20.34 -2.92 -16.96
C VAL A 25 -21.49 -2.96 -17.96
N LEU A 26 -22.25 -4.06 -17.98
CA LEU A 26 -23.42 -4.18 -18.87
C LEU A 26 -24.64 -3.46 -18.34
N ASP A 27 -24.94 -3.64 -17.06
CA ASP A 27 -26.06 -2.99 -16.35
C ASP A 27 -25.77 -2.96 -14.85
N PHE A 28 -25.55 -1.79 -14.31
CA PHE A 28 -25.26 -1.62 -12.89
C PHE A 28 -26.55 -1.67 -12.05
N GLY A 29 -26.75 -2.80 -11.39
CA GLY A 29 -27.84 -2.98 -10.43
C GLY A 29 -29.25 -2.88 -11.01
N GLY A 30 -29.45 -3.10 -12.32
CA GLY A 30 -30.76 -2.97 -12.99
C GLY A 30 -31.14 -1.50 -13.27
N SER A 31 -30.19 -0.60 -13.25
CA SER A 31 -30.41 0.84 -13.50
C SER A 31 -30.63 1.18 -14.98
N GLY A 32 -30.30 0.23 -15.89
CA GLY A 32 -30.25 0.46 -17.33
C GLY A 32 -29.01 1.25 -17.77
N LEU A 33 -28.06 1.50 -16.86
CA LEU A 33 -26.80 2.17 -17.15
C LEU A 33 -25.60 1.28 -16.80
N SER A 34 -24.54 1.42 -17.56
CA SER A 34 -23.25 0.85 -17.20
C SER A 34 -22.64 1.56 -15.97
N ILE A 35 -21.94 0.81 -15.12
CA ILE A 35 -21.13 1.43 -14.05
C ILE A 35 -20.13 2.46 -14.58
N LEU A 36 -19.70 2.34 -15.85
CA LEU A 36 -18.80 3.30 -16.50
C LEU A 36 -19.47 4.64 -16.84
N GLU A 37 -20.81 4.69 -16.84
CA GLU A 37 -21.62 5.87 -17.10
C GLU A 37 -22.12 6.54 -15.82
N ILE A 38 -21.84 5.93 -14.66
CA ILE A 38 -22.31 6.41 -13.35
C ILE A 38 -21.18 7.11 -12.61
N SER A 39 -21.47 8.32 -12.09
CA SER A 39 -20.52 9.05 -11.25
C SER A 39 -20.31 8.35 -9.92
N HIS A 40 -19.06 8.30 -9.44
CA HIS A 40 -18.75 7.82 -8.09
C HIS A 40 -19.45 8.59 -6.96
N ARG A 41 -20.05 9.75 -7.25
CA ARG A 41 -20.84 10.57 -6.31
C ARG A 41 -22.35 10.44 -6.53
N ALA A 42 -22.76 9.56 -7.44
CA ALA A 42 -24.18 9.30 -7.66
C ALA A 42 -24.78 8.55 -6.47
N LYS A 43 -26.07 8.79 -6.22
CA LYS A 43 -26.80 8.11 -5.13
C LYS A 43 -26.81 6.60 -5.29
N ASP A 44 -26.86 6.11 -6.53
CA ASP A 44 -26.87 4.68 -6.83
C ASP A 44 -25.50 4.01 -6.57
N PHE A 45 -24.40 4.77 -6.62
CA PHE A 45 -23.07 4.28 -6.35
C PHE A 45 -22.64 4.45 -4.87
N GLN A 46 -23.27 5.37 -4.13
CA GLN A 46 -22.92 5.64 -2.74
C GLN A 46 -22.94 4.39 -1.84
N PRO A 47 -23.93 3.47 -1.96
CA PRO A 47 -23.96 2.24 -1.17
C PRO A 47 -22.71 1.36 -1.39
N VAL A 48 -22.16 1.32 -2.60
CA VAL A 48 -20.93 0.56 -2.90
C VAL A 48 -19.72 1.14 -2.18
N VAL A 49 -19.63 2.47 -2.12
CA VAL A 49 -18.55 3.15 -1.38
C VAL A 49 -18.69 2.91 0.12
N ASP A 50 -19.90 3.03 0.65
CA ASP A 50 -20.18 2.86 2.08
C ASP A 50 -19.91 1.41 2.53
N GLU A 51 -20.33 0.43 1.74
CA GLU A 51 -20.03 -0.98 1.98
C GLU A 51 -18.51 -1.26 1.91
N ALA A 52 -17.83 -0.73 0.92
CA ALA A 52 -16.38 -0.86 0.80
C ALA A 52 -15.66 -0.30 2.04
N VAL A 53 -16.05 0.89 2.52
CA VAL A 53 -15.51 1.49 3.76
C VAL A 53 -15.79 0.60 4.97
N ALA A 54 -17.02 0.09 5.10
CA ALA A 54 -17.40 -0.77 6.21
C ALA A 54 -16.58 -2.07 6.22
N LEU A 55 -16.45 -2.72 5.05
CA LEU A 55 -15.66 -3.95 4.90
C LEU A 55 -14.17 -3.73 5.19
N PHE A 56 -13.58 -2.62 4.76
CA PHE A 56 -12.20 -2.29 5.12
C PHE A 56 -12.02 -2.12 6.63
N LYS A 57 -12.97 -1.45 7.30
CA LYS A 57 -12.93 -1.28 8.76
C LYS A 57 -13.04 -2.60 9.48
N GLU A 58 -13.96 -3.46 9.06
CA GLU A 58 -14.16 -4.80 9.65
C GLU A 58 -12.94 -5.70 9.43
N LEU A 59 -12.51 -5.90 8.18
CA LEU A 59 -11.45 -6.84 7.83
C LEU A 59 -10.07 -6.46 8.38
N LEU A 60 -9.81 -5.16 8.52
CA LEU A 60 -8.53 -4.65 9.05
C LEU A 60 -8.60 -4.28 10.53
N ASN A 61 -9.75 -4.48 11.19
CA ASN A 61 -9.99 -4.08 12.59
C ASN A 61 -9.59 -2.62 12.82
N ILE A 62 -10.03 -1.71 11.93
CA ILE A 62 -9.71 -0.29 12.03
C ILE A 62 -10.47 0.31 13.22
N PRO A 63 -9.76 0.89 14.22
CA PRO A 63 -10.40 1.43 15.40
C PRO A 63 -11.21 2.68 15.10
N GLU A 64 -12.11 3.02 16.01
CA GLU A 64 -12.85 4.29 15.97
C GLU A 64 -11.88 5.49 15.94
N GLY A 65 -12.26 6.56 15.25
CA GLY A 65 -11.43 7.74 15.05
C GLY A 65 -10.53 7.70 13.81
N TYR A 66 -10.44 6.54 13.12
CA TYR A 66 -9.73 6.43 11.84
C TYR A 66 -10.68 6.44 10.65
N SER A 67 -10.23 7.06 9.57
CA SER A 67 -10.95 7.13 8.30
C SER A 67 -10.33 6.23 7.23
N VAL A 68 -11.18 5.61 6.41
CA VAL A 68 -10.75 4.91 5.19
C VAL A 68 -10.88 5.88 4.03
N LEU A 69 -9.80 6.08 3.29
CA LEU A 69 -9.74 6.98 2.14
C LEU A 69 -9.33 6.20 0.88
N PHE A 70 -10.11 6.34 -0.18
CA PHE A 70 -9.75 5.82 -1.50
C PHE A 70 -9.10 6.93 -2.33
N LEU A 71 -7.77 6.88 -2.44
CA LEU A 71 -6.97 7.89 -3.14
C LEU A 71 -6.45 7.35 -4.46
N GLY A 72 -6.47 8.19 -5.49
CA GLY A 72 -5.84 7.89 -6.78
C GLY A 72 -4.32 7.89 -6.71
N GLY A 73 -3.64 7.43 -7.78
CA GLY A 73 -2.19 7.51 -7.94
C GLY A 73 -1.38 6.38 -7.30
N GLY A 74 -2.03 5.48 -6.56
CA GLY A 74 -1.39 4.31 -5.94
C GLY A 74 -0.24 4.68 -5.01
N ALA A 75 0.63 3.71 -4.71
CA ALA A 75 1.80 3.90 -3.84
C ALA A 75 2.80 4.93 -4.40
N SER A 76 2.86 5.11 -5.71
CA SER A 76 3.75 6.11 -6.32
C SER A 76 3.39 7.54 -5.91
N LEU A 77 2.10 7.85 -5.84
CA LEU A 77 1.68 9.16 -5.33
C LEU A 77 1.91 9.29 -3.82
N GLN A 78 1.78 8.20 -3.05
CA GLN A 78 2.10 8.20 -1.62
C GLN A 78 3.57 8.57 -1.34
N PHE A 79 4.49 8.21 -2.23
CA PHE A 79 5.90 8.60 -2.11
C PHE A 79 6.10 10.12 -2.19
N CYS A 80 5.20 10.85 -2.87
CA CYS A 80 5.18 12.31 -2.88
C CYS A 80 4.36 12.89 -1.72
N MET A 81 3.23 12.27 -1.38
CA MET A 81 2.34 12.77 -0.32
C MET A 81 3.01 12.76 1.06
N ILE A 82 3.82 11.73 1.36
CA ILE A 82 4.53 11.64 2.64
C ILE A 82 5.48 12.82 2.84
N PRO A 83 6.47 13.05 1.96
CA PRO A 83 7.35 14.21 2.13
C PRO A 83 6.61 15.55 2.01
N TYR A 84 5.61 15.67 1.16
CA TYR A 84 4.80 16.89 1.06
C TYR A 84 4.13 17.29 2.37
N ASN A 85 3.71 16.32 3.18
CA ASN A 85 3.01 16.58 4.44
C ASN A 85 3.92 16.58 5.66
N PHE A 86 5.06 15.87 5.64
CA PHE A 86 5.84 15.59 6.83
C PHE A 86 7.31 15.98 6.74
N LEU A 87 7.85 16.30 5.55
CA LEU A 87 9.24 16.68 5.39
C LEU A 87 9.38 18.20 5.53
N GLU A 88 9.87 18.66 6.68
CA GLU A 88 10.17 20.08 6.91
C GLU A 88 11.64 20.40 6.63
N LYS A 89 12.55 19.52 7.07
CA LYS A 89 14.00 19.70 6.96
C LYS A 89 14.68 18.46 6.39
N LYS A 90 14.59 17.35 7.13
CA LYS A 90 15.36 16.15 6.85
C LYS A 90 14.55 14.88 7.13
N ALA A 91 14.64 13.89 6.26
CA ALA A 91 14.06 12.57 6.46
C ALA A 91 15.09 11.45 6.32
N ALA A 92 14.91 10.38 7.09
CA ALA A 92 15.73 9.18 7.02
C ALA A 92 15.02 8.07 6.25
N TYR A 93 15.77 7.31 5.46
CA TYR A 93 15.25 6.23 4.63
C TYR A 93 16.10 4.99 4.75
N LEU A 94 15.45 3.81 4.81
CA LEU A 94 16.08 2.51 4.65
C LEU A 94 15.87 2.01 3.22
N ASN A 95 16.97 1.83 2.46
CA ASN A 95 16.90 1.42 1.07
C ASN A 95 17.06 -0.10 0.92
N THR A 96 15.95 -0.79 0.76
CA THR A 96 15.86 -2.26 0.67
C THR A 96 15.24 -2.77 -0.63
N GLY A 97 15.15 -1.91 -1.67
CA GLY A 97 14.62 -2.34 -2.97
C GLY A 97 14.20 -1.21 -3.88
N VAL A 98 13.57 -1.57 -5.00
CA VAL A 98 13.13 -0.61 -6.02
C VAL A 98 12.15 0.42 -5.46
N TRP A 99 11.21 -0.02 -4.62
CA TRP A 99 10.18 0.87 -4.11
C TRP A 99 10.73 1.86 -3.09
N SER A 100 11.63 1.43 -2.20
CA SER A 100 12.34 2.33 -1.31
C SER A 100 13.21 3.33 -2.06
N LYS A 101 13.90 2.89 -3.12
CA LYS A 101 14.68 3.77 -4.00
C LYS A 101 13.80 4.82 -4.69
N LYS A 102 12.59 4.46 -5.13
CA LYS A 102 11.63 5.42 -5.69
C LYS A 102 11.16 6.42 -4.64
N ALA A 103 10.81 5.94 -3.44
CA ALA A 103 10.40 6.82 -2.34
C ALA A 103 11.50 7.84 -1.98
N ILE A 104 12.75 7.39 -1.89
CA ILE A 104 13.92 8.26 -1.69
C ILE A 104 14.03 9.32 -2.79
N LYS A 105 13.85 8.91 -4.06
CA LYS A 105 13.94 9.82 -5.21
C LYS A 105 12.88 10.93 -5.11
N GLU A 106 11.65 10.58 -4.80
CA GLU A 106 10.57 11.57 -4.67
C GLU A 106 10.82 12.52 -3.48
N ALA A 107 11.23 11.99 -2.33
CA ALA A 107 11.50 12.80 -1.14
C ALA A 107 12.61 13.85 -1.34
N LYS A 108 13.62 13.54 -2.15
CA LYS A 108 14.69 14.48 -2.49
C LYS A 108 14.21 15.76 -3.21
N GLY A 109 13.01 15.74 -3.76
CA GLY A 109 12.37 16.93 -4.33
C GLY A 109 11.80 17.89 -3.29
N PHE A 110 11.69 17.48 -2.03
CA PHE A 110 11.05 18.22 -0.96
C PHE A 110 12.02 18.70 0.13
N GLY A 111 13.13 18.00 0.35
CA GLY A 111 14.07 18.35 1.38
C GLY A 111 15.30 17.45 1.44
N GLU A 112 16.06 17.53 2.54
CA GLU A 112 17.23 16.70 2.78
C GLU A 112 16.81 15.23 3.04
N VAL A 113 17.49 14.29 2.39
CA VAL A 113 17.23 12.87 2.57
C VAL A 113 18.52 12.14 2.94
N VAL A 114 18.50 11.47 4.08
CA VAL A 114 19.58 10.59 4.55
C VAL A 114 19.20 9.15 4.32
N GLU A 115 19.97 8.44 3.52
CA GLU A 115 19.88 6.99 3.39
C GLU A 115 20.71 6.35 4.52
N VAL A 116 20.03 5.89 5.59
CA VAL A 116 20.71 5.37 6.79
C VAL A 116 21.39 4.03 6.58
N ALA A 117 20.84 3.22 5.69
CA ALA A 117 21.46 1.99 5.22
C ALA A 117 20.85 1.55 3.88
N SER A 118 21.61 0.75 3.14
CA SER A 118 21.22 0.20 1.85
C SER A 118 21.77 -1.20 1.69
N SER A 119 21.05 -2.06 0.98
CA SER A 119 21.54 -3.36 0.49
C SER A 119 21.66 -3.39 -1.03
N ALA A 120 21.76 -2.22 -1.66
CA ALA A 120 21.84 -2.10 -3.11
C ALA A 120 23.09 -2.76 -3.72
N GLU A 121 24.21 -2.75 -3.00
CA GLU A 121 25.47 -3.38 -3.40
C GLU A 121 25.34 -4.90 -3.56
N ALA A 122 24.46 -5.53 -2.79
CA ALA A 122 24.13 -6.95 -2.89
C ALA A 122 22.81 -7.21 -3.64
N THR A 123 22.40 -6.28 -4.50
CA THR A 123 21.15 -6.39 -5.29
C THR A 123 19.91 -6.65 -4.41
N PHE A 124 19.90 -6.04 -3.22
CA PHE A 124 18.79 -6.12 -2.24
C PHE A 124 18.49 -7.55 -1.77
N THR A 125 19.48 -8.41 -1.65
CA THR A 125 19.29 -9.80 -1.19
C THR A 125 19.16 -9.93 0.31
N TYR A 126 19.40 -8.89 1.07
CA TYR A 126 19.26 -8.85 2.53
C TYR A 126 18.66 -7.54 3.01
N ILE A 127 18.27 -7.49 4.28
CA ILE A 127 17.81 -6.28 4.96
C ILE A 127 18.90 -5.84 5.94
N PRO A 128 19.44 -4.61 5.80
CA PRO A 128 20.39 -4.08 6.77
C PRO A 128 19.79 -4.03 8.17
N LYS A 129 20.56 -4.39 9.18
CA LYS A 129 20.15 -4.36 10.60
C LYS A 129 20.94 -3.36 11.42
N ASP A 130 22.18 -3.13 11.03
CA ASP A 130 23.12 -2.27 11.75
C ASP A 130 23.11 -0.87 11.16
N TYR A 131 22.17 -0.04 11.62
CA TYR A 131 22.06 1.37 11.26
C TYR A 131 21.52 2.19 12.42
N THR A 132 21.84 3.48 12.41
CA THR A 132 21.31 4.43 13.37
C THR A 132 20.50 5.48 12.64
N VAL A 133 19.28 5.71 13.11
CA VAL A 133 18.44 6.80 12.61
C VAL A 133 18.84 8.08 13.33
N PRO A 134 19.22 9.16 12.62
CA PRO A 134 19.53 10.45 13.26
C PRO A 134 18.32 10.96 14.04
N ALA A 135 18.57 11.58 15.20
CA ALA A 135 17.51 12.09 16.06
C ALA A 135 16.86 13.39 15.53
N ASP A 136 17.51 14.04 14.58
CA ASP A 136 17.12 15.32 13.99
C ASP A 136 16.33 15.19 12.67
N VAL A 137 15.74 14.01 12.41
CA VAL A 137 14.90 13.79 11.24
C VAL A 137 13.42 13.98 11.56
N ASP A 138 12.68 14.52 10.60
CA ASP A 138 11.23 14.71 10.71
C ASP A 138 10.48 13.38 10.74
N TYR A 139 10.98 12.38 9.96
CA TYR A 139 10.47 11.02 9.98
C TYR A 139 11.50 10.01 9.47
N PHE A 140 11.25 8.74 9.77
CA PHE A 140 11.97 7.59 9.23
C PHE A 140 11.05 6.74 8.36
N HIS A 141 11.43 6.53 7.11
CA HIS A 141 10.68 5.76 6.12
C HIS A 141 11.28 4.38 5.90
N VAL A 142 10.44 3.37 5.97
CA VAL A 142 10.75 1.99 5.59
C VAL A 142 9.72 1.48 4.58
N THR A 143 10.17 0.71 3.59
CA THR A 143 9.29 -0.01 2.68
C THR A 143 9.15 -1.44 3.20
N THR A 144 8.01 -1.74 3.78
CA THR A 144 7.78 -3.04 4.45
C THR A 144 7.82 -4.23 3.51
N ASN A 145 7.51 -4.02 2.24
CA ASN A 145 7.50 -5.07 1.22
C ASN A 145 7.95 -4.55 -0.14
N ASN A 146 9.16 -4.90 -0.55
CA ASN A 146 9.69 -4.64 -1.89
C ASN A 146 9.38 -5.83 -2.78
N THR A 147 8.25 -5.81 -3.47
CA THR A 147 7.70 -6.94 -4.22
C THR A 147 8.56 -7.42 -5.39
N ILE A 148 9.47 -6.59 -5.93
CA ILE A 148 10.34 -6.96 -7.05
C ILE A 148 11.49 -7.85 -6.59
N TYR A 149 12.15 -7.52 -5.48
CA TYR A 149 13.26 -8.29 -4.91
C TYR A 149 12.84 -9.27 -3.82
N GLY A 150 11.58 -9.19 -3.36
CA GLY A 150 11.06 -10.05 -2.32
C GLY A 150 11.55 -9.70 -0.91
N THR A 151 12.17 -8.54 -0.71
CA THR A 151 12.59 -8.08 0.63
C THR A 151 11.38 -7.63 1.44
N CYS A 152 11.16 -8.29 2.59
CA CYS A 152 10.01 -8.05 3.46
C CYS A 152 10.46 -7.82 4.91
N LEU A 153 10.16 -6.63 5.44
CA LEU A 153 10.51 -6.23 6.82
C LEU A 153 9.62 -6.87 7.89
N LEU A 154 8.50 -7.47 7.50
CA LEU A 154 7.54 -8.07 8.45
C LEU A 154 8.12 -9.22 9.26
N TYR A 155 9.17 -9.87 8.76
CA TYR A 155 9.84 -10.98 9.45
C TYR A 155 11.05 -10.54 10.27
N THR A 156 11.45 -9.28 10.21
CA THR A 156 12.73 -8.81 10.75
C THR A 156 12.60 -7.66 11.74
N SER A 157 11.44 -6.99 11.82
CA SER A 157 11.21 -5.86 12.71
C SER A 157 9.83 -5.95 13.34
N PRO A 158 9.70 -5.85 14.67
CA PRO A 158 8.41 -5.78 15.33
C PRO A 158 7.72 -4.47 14.92
N SER A 159 6.78 -4.56 13.99
CA SER A 159 5.92 -3.46 13.59
C SER A 159 4.59 -3.56 14.34
N PRO A 160 3.86 -2.47 14.57
CA PRO A 160 2.49 -2.52 15.07
C PRO A 160 1.59 -3.46 14.25
N ARG A 161 1.87 -3.64 12.95
CA ARG A 161 1.21 -4.62 12.08
C ARG A 161 1.49 -6.07 12.47
N ASP A 162 2.67 -6.37 13.01
CA ASP A 162 3.03 -7.73 13.40
C ASP A 162 2.25 -8.17 14.63
N ARG A 163 1.89 -7.26 15.52
CA ARG A 163 1.02 -7.54 16.67
C ARG A 163 -0.39 -7.93 16.27
N THR A 164 -0.91 -7.39 15.19
CA THR A 164 -2.23 -7.76 14.66
C THR A 164 -2.19 -9.08 13.89
N ARG A 165 -1.11 -9.38 13.20
CA ARG A 165 -0.92 -10.67 12.49
C ARG A 165 -0.61 -11.85 13.42
N SER A 166 0.07 -11.62 14.53
CA SER A 166 0.33 -12.68 15.52
C SER A 166 -0.94 -13.21 16.19
N ARG A 167 -2.09 -12.57 15.97
CA ARG A 167 -3.41 -13.03 16.42
C ARG A 167 -4.20 -13.79 15.36
N MET A 168 -3.74 -13.88 14.14
CA MET A 168 -4.33 -14.81 13.18
C MET A 168 -3.89 -16.23 13.53
N PRO A 169 -4.83 -17.19 13.73
CA PRO A 169 -4.46 -18.58 13.86
C PRO A 169 -3.65 -18.97 12.61
N SER A 170 -2.51 -19.59 12.82
CA SER A 170 -1.83 -20.30 11.75
C SER A 170 -2.81 -21.36 11.25
N SER A 171 -3.48 -21.09 10.13
CA SER A 171 -4.16 -22.15 9.40
C SER A 171 -3.07 -23.11 8.94
N ALA A 172 -3.12 -24.30 9.52
CA ALA A 172 -2.35 -25.47 9.11
C ALA A 172 -2.59 -25.77 7.63
#